data_41a12353130af02d31dba53e72d4f23e
#
_entry.id   41a12353130af02d31dba53e72d4f23e
#
_cell.length_a   1.000
_cell.length_b   1.000
_cell.length_c   1.000
_cell.angle_alpha   90.00
_cell.angle_beta   90.00
_cell.angle_gamma   90.00
#
_symmetry.space_group_name_H-M   'P 1'
#
loop_
_entity.id
_entity.type
_entity.pdbx_description
1 polymer ?
#
loop_
_entity_poly.entity_id
_entity_poly.type
_entity_poly.pdbx_seq_one_letter_code
_entity_poly.pdbx_strand_id
1 'polypeptide(L)'
;MRVVPVYNMMILPNSTIYFQIDNFRTLAGKTVEEGDKLLLAVLHKNEVDTKALHKEEVYPVAVEGTIKEISQDGYAVVATGNRVSIEELSQEEGQPLVLKTIPLYDVEDLDQEEAGRKLNEIKEELKDLVGRFHAGKVMAGMIERHKSIQEVGCVLSPWLSINNEERYHVLQEDRLSVRTKML
;
A
#
# COMPACT_ATOMS: atom_id res chain seq x y z
N MET A 1 -0.06 12.53 12.66
CA MET A 1 -0.47 11.48 11.70
C MET A 1 -1.52 12.08 10.79
N ARG A 2 -1.57 11.70 9.52
CA ARG A 2 -2.62 12.08 8.55
C ARG A 2 -3.28 10.82 8.05
N VAL A 3 -4.58 10.87 7.80
CA VAL A 3 -5.30 9.77 7.15
C VAL A 3 -5.33 10.03 5.65
N VAL A 4 -4.91 9.04 4.88
CA VAL A 4 -4.90 9.08 3.42
C VAL A 4 -5.84 7.99 2.92
N PRO A 5 -6.99 8.37 2.39
CA PRO A 5 -7.91 7.41 1.79
C PRO A 5 -7.32 6.87 0.49
N VAL A 6 -7.42 5.57 0.29
CA VAL A 6 -6.94 4.89 -0.91
C VAL A 6 -8.00 3.97 -1.48
N TYR A 7 -8.04 3.86 -2.79
CA TYR A 7 -8.99 3.00 -3.50
C TYR A 7 -8.30 2.28 -4.66
N ASN A 8 -8.66 1.01 -4.83
CA ASN A 8 -8.17 0.15 -5.90
C ASN A 8 -6.63 0.06 -5.97
N MET A 9 -6.00 0.09 -4.82
CA MET A 9 -4.55 0.00 -4.63
C MET A 9 -4.23 -1.08 -3.60
N MET A 10 -3.27 -1.93 -3.88
CA MET A 10 -2.78 -2.90 -2.90
C MET A 10 -1.81 -2.22 -1.96
N ILE A 11 -2.12 -2.29 -0.67
CA ILE A 11 -1.30 -1.75 0.40
C ILE A 11 -1.04 -2.89 1.38
N LEU A 12 0.21 -3.26 1.55
CA LEU A 12 0.60 -4.33 2.46
C LEU A 12 1.63 -3.81 3.46
N PRO A 13 1.72 -4.42 4.66
CA PRO A 13 2.70 -4.04 5.66
C PRO A 13 4.13 -4.32 5.17
N ASN A 14 5.09 -3.60 5.74
CA ASN A 14 6.53 -3.77 5.47
C ASN A 14 6.90 -3.72 3.98
N SER A 15 6.23 -2.88 3.23
CA SER A 15 6.40 -2.71 1.78
C SER A 15 6.72 -1.26 1.44
N THR A 16 7.17 -1.04 0.21
CA THR A 16 7.34 0.31 -0.33
C THR A 16 6.29 0.55 -1.41
N ILE A 17 5.56 1.64 -1.29
CA ILE A 17 4.54 2.04 -2.25
C ILE A 17 4.82 3.44 -2.78
N TYR A 18 4.29 3.72 -3.98
CA TYR A 18 4.55 4.95 -4.71
C TYR A 18 3.24 5.65 -5.05
N PHE A 19 3.14 6.92 -4.70
CA PHE A 19 2.02 7.78 -5.08
C PHE A 19 2.50 8.88 -5.99
N GLN A 20 1.74 9.19 -7.04
CA GLN A 20 1.96 10.42 -7.77
C GLN A 20 1.69 11.62 -6.85
N ILE A 21 2.66 12.51 -6.70
CA ILE A 21 2.68 13.51 -5.64
C ILE A 21 1.46 14.46 -5.66
N ASP A 22 0.96 14.81 -6.83
CA ASP A 22 -0.20 15.69 -6.95
C ASP A 22 -1.48 15.01 -6.47
N ASN A 23 -1.71 13.76 -6.86
CA ASN A 23 -2.82 12.96 -6.36
C ASN A 23 -2.68 12.72 -4.86
N PHE A 24 -1.46 12.40 -4.40
CA PHE A 24 -1.19 12.17 -3.00
C PHE A 24 -1.46 13.41 -2.14
N ARG A 25 -1.02 14.61 -2.58
CA ARG A 25 -1.29 15.87 -1.88
C ARG A 25 -2.78 16.17 -1.80
N THR A 26 -3.52 15.89 -2.87
CA THR A 26 -4.99 16.02 -2.90
C THR A 26 -5.63 15.10 -1.86
N LEU A 27 -5.25 13.84 -1.82
CA LEU A 27 -5.78 12.85 -0.86
C LEU A 27 -5.38 13.19 0.59
N ALA A 28 -4.15 13.63 0.80
CA ALA A 28 -3.65 14.02 2.12
C ALA A 28 -4.18 15.39 2.61
N GLY A 29 -4.81 16.17 1.73
CA GLY A 29 -5.44 17.47 2.06
C GLY A 29 -4.48 18.59 2.40
N LYS A 30 -3.15 18.41 2.37
CA LYS A 30 -2.13 19.42 2.73
C LYS A 30 -0.79 19.10 2.07
N THR A 31 0.13 20.07 2.11
CA THR A 31 1.54 19.81 1.79
C THR A 31 2.09 18.73 2.72
N VAL A 32 2.76 17.76 2.14
CA VAL A 32 3.39 16.63 2.83
C VAL A 32 4.91 16.74 2.71
N GLU A 33 5.60 16.27 3.72
CA GLU A 33 7.05 16.33 3.85
C GLU A 33 7.63 14.95 4.17
N GLU A 34 8.92 14.79 3.91
CA GLU A 34 9.64 13.59 4.31
C GLU A 34 9.58 13.43 5.83
N GLY A 35 9.37 12.20 6.30
CA GLY A 35 9.16 11.87 7.70
C GLY A 35 7.72 11.94 8.19
N ASP A 36 6.79 12.48 7.40
CA ASP A 36 5.37 12.53 7.77
C ASP A 36 4.81 11.11 8.00
N LYS A 37 4.07 10.98 9.11
CA LYS A 37 3.35 9.75 9.48
C LYS A 37 1.95 9.75 8.88
N LEU A 38 1.59 8.64 8.27
CA LEU A 38 0.34 8.42 7.55
C LEU A 38 -0.41 7.23 8.11
N LEU A 39 -1.74 7.26 7.97
CA LEU A 39 -2.59 6.09 8.01
C LEU A 39 -3.23 5.92 6.64
N LEU A 40 -2.92 4.83 5.96
CA LEU A 40 -3.45 4.47 4.65
C LEU A 40 -4.73 3.66 4.87
N ALA A 41 -5.88 4.29 4.63
CA ALA A 41 -7.19 3.72 4.87
C ALA A 41 -7.89 3.37 3.55
N VAL A 42 -8.26 2.09 3.38
CA VAL A 42 -8.88 1.61 2.15
C VAL A 42 -10.37 1.97 2.13
N LEU A 43 -10.79 2.70 1.11
CA LEU A 43 -12.20 3.10 0.91
C LEU A 43 -13.06 1.91 0.45
N HIS A 44 -14.32 1.92 0.83
CA HIS A 44 -15.33 1.00 0.27
C HIS A 44 -15.69 1.34 -1.18
N LYS A 45 -15.71 2.63 -1.54
CA LYS A 45 -16.10 3.15 -2.85
C LYS A 45 -15.09 4.17 -3.36
N ASN A 46 -15.04 4.35 -4.67
CA ASN A 46 -14.19 5.36 -5.31
C ASN A 46 -14.80 6.78 -5.20
N GLU A 47 -15.25 7.14 -4.02
CA GLU A 47 -15.77 8.46 -3.73
C GLU A 47 -14.90 9.02 -2.60
N VAL A 48 -14.13 10.06 -2.91
CA VAL A 48 -13.30 10.75 -1.92
C VAL A 48 -13.88 12.13 -1.71
N ASP A 49 -14.52 12.34 -0.57
CA ASP A 49 -14.71 13.71 -0.08
C ASP A 49 -13.40 14.16 0.57
N THR A 50 -12.72 15.11 -0.07
CA THR A 50 -11.47 15.66 0.47
C THR A 50 -11.68 16.52 1.72
N LYS A 51 -12.93 16.82 2.07
CA LYS A 51 -13.31 17.65 3.23
C LYS A 51 -13.75 16.85 4.43
N ALA A 52 -14.23 15.63 4.22
CA ALA A 52 -14.67 14.75 5.28
C ALA A 52 -14.28 13.29 4.99
N LEU A 53 -13.97 12.53 6.04
CA LEU A 53 -13.74 11.09 5.98
C LEU A 53 -14.17 10.48 7.32
N HIS A 54 -15.06 9.52 7.25
CA HIS A 54 -15.60 8.84 8.43
C HIS A 54 -15.32 7.33 8.38
N LYS A 55 -15.41 6.69 9.54
CA LYS A 55 -15.13 5.25 9.70
C LYS A 55 -15.95 4.37 8.77
N GLU A 56 -17.20 4.74 8.50
CA GLU A 56 -18.15 3.99 7.67
C GLU A 56 -17.77 3.97 6.18
N GLU A 57 -16.87 4.86 5.76
CA GLU A 57 -16.41 4.97 4.37
C GLU A 57 -15.19 4.10 4.08
N VAL A 58 -14.54 3.60 5.13
CA VAL A 58 -13.30 2.81 5.02
C VAL A 58 -13.46 1.41 5.58
N TYR A 59 -12.66 0.49 5.06
CA TYR A 59 -12.52 -0.83 5.65
C TYR A 59 -11.82 -0.77 7.01
N PRO A 60 -12.12 -1.73 7.92
CA PRO A 60 -11.61 -1.67 9.30
C PRO A 60 -10.08 -1.81 9.42
N VAL A 61 -9.40 -2.49 8.49
CA VAL A 61 -7.95 -2.66 8.54
C VAL A 61 -7.27 -1.60 7.68
N ALA A 62 -6.31 -0.90 8.26
CA ALA A 62 -5.48 0.10 7.61
C ALA A 62 -4.00 -0.20 7.85
N VAL A 63 -3.13 0.53 7.16
CA VAL A 63 -1.67 0.39 7.30
C VAL A 63 -1.05 1.72 7.66
N GLU A 64 -0.19 1.71 8.66
CA GLU A 64 0.67 2.86 8.95
C GLU A 64 1.71 3.05 7.86
N GLY A 65 2.07 4.29 7.61
CA GLY A 65 3.09 4.63 6.62
C GLY A 65 3.96 5.80 7.06
N THR A 66 5.10 5.92 6.41
CA THR A 66 6.00 7.06 6.59
C THR A 66 6.51 7.49 5.23
N ILE A 67 6.40 8.78 4.90
CA ILE A 67 7.00 9.34 3.69
C ILE A 67 8.52 9.28 3.85
N LYS A 68 9.18 8.55 2.98
CA LYS A 68 10.65 8.39 2.97
C LYS A 68 11.33 9.37 2.06
N GLU A 69 10.70 9.68 0.94
CA GLU A 69 11.26 10.53 -0.09
C GLU A 69 10.14 11.17 -0.91
N ILE A 70 10.38 12.37 -1.36
CA ILE A 70 9.60 13.02 -2.41
C ILE A 70 10.51 13.15 -3.61
N SER A 71 10.32 12.29 -4.61
CA SER A 71 11.22 12.20 -5.76
C SER A 71 11.08 13.42 -6.69
N GLN A 72 12.14 13.73 -7.42
CA GLN A 72 12.13 14.78 -8.44
C GLN A 72 11.20 14.44 -9.62
N ASP A 73 10.93 13.15 -9.83
CA ASP A 73 10.02 12.65 -10.88
C ASP A 73 8.54 12.77 -10.51
N GLY A 74 8.23 13.40 -9.38
CA GLY A 74 6.87 13.69 -8.96
C GLY A 74 6.16 12.57 -8.21
N TYR A 75 6.89 11.70 -7.52
CA TYR A 75 6.33 10.65 -6.67
C TYR A 75 6.69 10.83 -5.19
N ALA A 76 5.74 10.49 -4.32
CA ALA A 76 6.02 10.26 -2.91
C ALA A 76 6.30 8.75 -2.70
N VAL A 77 7.42 8.45 -2.06
CA VAL A 77 7.82 7.10 -1.67
C VAL A 77 7.40 6.89 -0.22
N VAL A 78 6.51 5.93 0.02
CA VAL A 78 5.98 5.64 1.35
C VAL A 78 6.42 4.25 1.77
N ALA A 79 7.15 4.16 2.88
CA ALA A 79 7.39 2.89 3.54
C ALA A 79 6.20 2.57 4.44
N THR A 80 5.54 1.46 4.20
CA THR A 80 4.46 0.96 5.03
C THR A 80 5.03 0.26 6.27
N GLY A 81 4.32 0.42 7.37
CA GLY A 81 4.62 -0.19 8.65
C GLY A 81 3.62 -1.28 9.01
N ASN A 82 3.13 -1.24 10.27
CA ASN A 82 2.21 -2.23 10.80
C ASN A 82 0.78 -2.02 10.29
N ARG A 83 0.01 -3.09 10.31
CA ARG A 83 -1.44 -3.03 10.19
C ARG A 83 -2.07 -2.57 11.49
N VAL A 84 -3.19 -1.87 11.39
CA VAL A 84 -4.00 -1.45 12.53
C VAL A 84 -5.48 -1.65 12.22
N SER A 85 -6.28 -1.91 13.26
CA SER A 85 -7.74 -1.82 13.19
C SER A 85 -8.17 -0.40 13.52
N ILE A 86 -9.04 0.18 12.71
CA ILE A 86 -9.63 1.50 12.95
C ILE A 86 -10.85 1.34 13.86
N GLU A 87 -10.73 1.84 15.09
CA GLU A 87 -11.85 1.86 16.04
C GLU A 87 -12.72 3.10 15.89
N GLU A 88 -12.07 4.25 15.74
CA GLU A 88 -12.72 5.54 15.53
C GLU A 88 -11.98 6.30 14.44
N LEU A 89 -12.73 6.92 13.53
CA LEU A 89 -12.21 7.82 12.52
C LEU A 89 -13.27 8.88 12.21
N SER A 90 -12.89 10.13 12.38
CA SER A 90 -13.62 11.29 11.87
C SER A 90 -12.62 12.37 11.52
N GLN A 91 -12.60 12.75 10.27
CA GLN A 91 -11.83 13.85 9.73
C GLN A 91 -12.78 14.78 8.99
N GLU A 92 -12.87 16.02 9.43
CA GLU A 92 -13.69 17.07 8.81
C GLU A 92 -12.88 18.33 8.64
N GLU A 93 -13.18 19.10 7.59
CA GLU A 93 -12.48 20.36 7.34
C GLU A 93 -12.67 21.33 8.52
N GLY A 94 -11.56 21.83 9.08
CA GLY A 94 -11.57 22.75 10.21
C GLY A 94 -11.77 22.12 11.58
N GLN A 95 -11.99 20.81 11.66
CA GLN A 95 -12.09 20.07 12.92
C GLN A 95 -10.80 19.28 13.22
N PRO A 96 -10.50 19.01 14.50
CA PRO A 96 -9.42 18.09 14.86
C PRO A 96 -9.72 16.68 14.33
N LEU A 97 -8.68 15.99 13.84
CA LEU A 97 -8.78 14.58 13.51
C LEU A 97 -9.08 13.76 14.78
N VAL A 98 -10.17 13.00 14.74
CA VAL A 98 -10.46 11.95 15.72
C VAL A 98 -10.01 10.63 15.11
N LEU A 99 -9.03 10.00 15.73
CA LEU A 99 -8.48 8.72 15.27
C LEU A 99 -8.10 7.85 16.46
N LYS A 100 -8.67 6.65 16.50
CA LYS A 100 -8.28 5.61 17.44
C LYS A 100 -8.04 4.31 16.69
N THR A 101 -6.89 3.73 16.88
CA THR A 101 -6.47 2.49 16.23
C THR A 101 -5.96 1.47 17.24
N ILE A 102 -6.10 0.18 16.89
CA ILE A 102 -5.54 -0.95 17.63
C ILE A 102 -4.51 -1.64 16.74
N PRO A 103 -3.27 -1.87 17.21
CA PRO A 103 -2.28 -2.61 16.46
C PRO A 103 -2.75 -4.03 16.13
N LEU A 104 -2.50 -4.46 14.90
CA LEU A 104 -2.69 -5.83 14.44
C LEU A 104 -1.32 -6.48 14.21
N TYR A 105 -1.19 -7.72 14.61
CA TYR A 105 0.07 -8.45 14.50
C TYR A 105 -0.05 -9.53 13.44
N ASP A 106 0.94 -9.58 12.56
CA ASP A 106 1.04 -10.65 11.57
C ASP A 106 1.52 -11.94 12.23
N VAL A 107 1.00 -13.06 11.76
CA VAL A 107 1.51 -14.39 12.12
C VAL A 107 2.63 -14.75 11.16
N GLU A 108 3.86 -14.74 11.64
CA GLU A 108 5.06 -15.03 10.86
C GLU A 108 5.25 -16.54 10.67
N ASP A 109 4.40 -17.14 9.85
CA ASP A 109 4.39 -18.57 9.55
C ASP A 109 4.93 -18.88 8.14
N LEU A 110 5.59 -17.91 7.50
CA LEU A 110 6.16 -18.06 6.16
C LEU A 110 7.55 -18.71 6.23
N ASP A 111 7.73 -19.79 5.48
CA ASP A 111 9.06 -20.35 5.25
C ASP A 111 9.86 -19.37 4.37
N GLN A 112 10.94 -18.83 4.95
CA GLN A 112 11.75 -17.78 4.31
C GLN A 112 12.54 -18.32 3.10
N GLU A 113 12.96 -19.58 3.13
CA GLU A 113 13.68 -20.20 2.01
C GLU A 113 12.72 -20.43 0.83
N GLU A 114 11.54 -20.97 1.10
CA GLU A 114 10.49 -21.14 0.10
C GLU A 114 10.04 -19.81 -0.48
N ALA A 115 9.83 -18.80 0.36
CA ALA A 115 9.46 -17.46 -0.07
C ALA A 115 10.52 -16.81 -0.96
N GLY A 116 11.80 -16.94 -0.60
CA GLY A 116 12.92 -16.45 -1.41
C GLY A 116 13.01 -17.12 -2.77
N ARG A 117 12.81 -18.45 -2.82
CA ARG A 117 12.76 -19.18 -4.09
C ARG A 117 11.61 -18.72 -4.99
N LYS A 118 10.40 -18.64 -4.45
CA LYS A 118 9.23 -18.14 -5.19
C LYS A 118 9.39 -16.70 -5.67
N LEU A 119 9.96 -15.83 -4.83
CA LEU A 119 10.26 -14.46 -5.24
C LEU A 119 11.18 -14.42 -6.47
N ASN A 120 12.24 -15.24 -6.47
CA ASN A 120 13.15 -15.30 -7.61
C ASN A 120 12.46 -15.84 -8.86
N GLU A 121 11.62 -16.88 -8.74
CA GLU A 121 10.82 -17.41 -9.86
C GLU A 121 9.92 -16.33 -10.45
N ILE A 122 9.17 -15.61 -9.60
CA ILE A 122 8.30 -14.49 -10.03
C ILE A 122 9.10 -13.38 -10.72
N LYS A 123 10.26 -13.01 -10.17
CA LYS A 123 11.12 -11.99 -10.78
C LYS A 123 11.60 -12.37 -12.17
N GLU A 124 12.01 -13.62 -12.38
CA GLU A 124 12.44 -14.10 -13.69
C GLU A 124 11.28 -14.09 -14.70
N GLU A 125 10.09 -14.60 -14.32
CA GLU A 125 8.91 -14.55 -15.18
C GLU A 125 8.51 -13.11 -15.54
N LEU A 126 8.55 -12.19 -14.57
CA LEU A 126 8.25 -10.78 -14.81
C LEU A 126 9.28 -10.10 -15.71
N LYS A 127 10.57 -10.41 -15.56
CA LYS A 127 11.62 -9.89 -16.46
C LYS A 127 11.42 -10.35 -17.90
N ASP A 128 11.08 -11.61 -18.09
CA ASP A 128 10.78 -12.17 -19.41
C ASP A 128 9.56 -11.47 -20.03
N LEU A 129 8.55 -11.20 -19.22
CA LEU A 129 7.36 -10.49 -19.66
C LEU A 129 7.68 -9.03 -20.05
N VAL A 130 8.32 -8.28 -19.14
CA VAL A 130 8.62 -6.85 -19.35
C VAL A 130 9.68 -6.65 -20.43
N GLY A 131 10.59 -7.62 -20.63
CA GLY A 131 11.60 -7.59 -21.68
C GLY A 131 11.04 -7.44 -23.11
N ARG A 132 9.76 -7.75 -23.28
CA ARG A 132 9.03 -7.59 -24.55
C ARG A 132 8.56 -6.16 -24.81
N PHE A 133 8.64 -5.27 -23.82
CA PHE A 133 8.20 -3.89 -23.91
C PHE A 133 9.38 -2.93 -24.11
N HIS A 134 9.12 -1.79 -24.72
CA HIS A 134 10.16 -0.79 -25.00
C HIS A 134 10.87 -0.24 -23.75
N ALA A 135 10.18 -0.15 -22.62
CA ALA A 135 10.72 0.25 -21.31
C ALA A 135 11.21 -0.93 -20.44
N GLY A 136 11.31 -2.14 -21.01
CA GLY A 136 11.52 -3.38 -20.26
C GLY A 136 12.77 -3.39 -19.39
N LYS A 137 13.87 -2.77 -19.83
CA LYS A 137 15.12 -2.69 -19.02
C LYS A 137 14.94 -1.88 -17.74
N VAL A 138 14.18 -0.79 -17.79
CA VAL A 138 13.89 0.05 -16.62
C VAL A 138 12.97 -0.71 -15.65
N MET A 139 11.93 -1.33 -16.17
CA MET A 139 10.99 -2.15 -15.38
C MET A 139 11.70 -3.36 -14.74
N ALA A 140 12.55 -4.06 -15.46
CA ALA A 140 13.35 -5.17 -14.92
C ALA A 140 14.24 -4.71 -13.75
N GLY A 141 14.89 -3.55 -13.87
CA GLY A 141 15.68 -2.96 -12.79
C GLY A 141 14.84 -2.56 -11.56
N MET A 142 13.59 -2.18 -11.74
CA MET A 142 12.66 -1.95 -10.62
C MET A 142 12.27 -3.26 -9.94
N ILE A 143 11.90 -4.28 -10.71
CA ILE A 143 11.52 -5.60 -10.19
C ILE A 143 12.64 -6.19 -9.32
N GLU A 144 13.91 -6.06 -9.75
CA GLU A 144 15.06 -6.58 -8.99
C GLU A 144 15.21 -5.99 -7.58
N ARG A 145 14.82 -4.75 -7.38
CA ARG A 145 14.97 -4.05 -6.10
C ARG A 145 14.03 -4.56 -5.01
N HIS A 146 12.93 -5.22 -5.38
CA HIS A 146 11.96 -5.70 -4.41
C HIS A 146 12.46 -6.92 -3.66
N LYS A 147 12.23 -6.93 -2.35
CA LYS A 147 12.79 -7.92 -1.41
C LYS A 147 11.76 -8.97 -0.96
N SER A 148 10.49 -8.77 -1.31
CA SER A 148 9.42 -9.70 -0.95
C SER A 148 8.37 -9.80 -2.04
N ILE A 149 7.61 -10.91 -2.03
CA ILE A 149 6.45 -11.10 -2.92
C ILE A 149 5.40 -10.00 -2.67
N GLN A 150 5.25 -9.58 -1.42
CA GLN A 150 4.31 -8.51 -1.05
C GLN A 150 4.69 -7.18 -1.71
N GLU A 151 5.97 -6.80 -1.72
CA GLU A 151 6.44 -5.60 -2.43
C GLU A 151 6.16 -5.69 -3.94
N VAL A 152 6.42 -6.85 -4.54
CA VAL A 152 6.09 -7.08 -5.96
C VAL A 152 4.60 -6.93 -6.21
N GLY A 153 3.75 -7.53 -5.35
CA GLY A 153 2.30 -7.41 -5.43
C GLY A 153 1.80 -5.95 -5.33
N CYS A 154 2.36 -5.18 -4.40
CA CYS A 154 2.03 -3.75 -4.26
C CYS A 154 2.37 -2.96 -5.53
N VAL A 155 3.56 -3.17 -6.09
CA VAL A 155 4.02 -2.45 -7.29
C VAL A 155 3.24 -2.85 -8.54
N LEU A 156 2.89 -4.13 -8.68
CA LEU A 156 2.11 -4.63 -9.81
C LEU A 156 0.61 -4.35 -9.68
N SER A 157 0.15 -3.97 -8.50
CA SER A 157 -1.26 -3.76 -8.21
C SER A 157 -2.04 -2.94 -9.25
N PRO A 158 -1.51 -1.86 -9.85
CA PRO A 158 -2.23 -1.11 -10.88
C PRO A 158 -2.53 -1.90 -12.15
N TRP A 159 -1.77 -2.96 -12.42
CA TRP A 159 -1.91 -3.79 -13.62
C TRP A 159 -2.64 -5.11 -13.37
N LEU A 160 -2.96 -5.42 -12.11
CA LEU A 160 -3.71 -6.63 -11.77
C LEU A 160 -5.21 -6.42 -11.99
N SER A 161 -5.85 -7.37 -12.66
CA SER A 161 -7.31 -7.37 -12.91
C SER A 161 -8.10 -7.87 -11.71
N ILE A 162 -7.81 -7.32 -10.53
CA ILE A 162 -8.51 -7.60 -9.27
C ILE A 162 -9.20 -6.34 -8.77
N ASN A 163 -10.35 -6.49 -8.12
CA ASN A 163 -11.10 -5.35 -7.60
C ASN A 163 -10.60 -4.87 -6.24
N ASN A 164 -11.19 -3.79 -5.73
CA ASN A 164 -10.77 -3.18 -4.47
C ASN A 164 -11.01 -4.09 -3.26
N GLU A 165 -12.08 -4.86 -3.26
CA GLU A 165 -12.42 -5.79 -2.17
C GLU A 165 -11.44 -6.96 -2.12
N GLU A 166 -11.06 -7.51 -3.28
CA GLU A 166 -10.04 -8.57 -3.38
C GLU A 166 -8.67 -8.08 -2.86
N ARG A 167 -8.28 -6.83 -3.20
CA ARG A 167 -7.06 -6.22 -2.66
C ARG A 167 -7.14 -6.06 -1.14
N TYR A 168 -8.29 -5.65 -0.63
CA TYR A 168 -8.51 -5.53 0.81
C TYR A 168 -8.47 -6.89 1.50
N HIS A 169 -8.99 -7.96 0.89
CA HIS A 169 -8.89 -9.31 1.44
C HIS A 169 -7.45 -9.76 1.65
N VAL A 170 -6.54 -9.39 0.75
CA VAL A 170 -5.10 -9.67 0.94
C VAL A 170 -4.56 -8.88 2.15
N LEU A 171 -4.96 -7.62 2.31
CA LEU A 171 -4.52 -6.79 3.43
C LEU A 171 -4.99 -7.31 4.78
N GLN A 172 -6.24 -7.77 4.87
CA GLN A 172 -6.82 -8.19 6.15
C GLN A 172 -6.30 -9.55 6.65
N GLU A 173 -5.68 -10.38 5.79
CA GLU A 173 -5.15 -11.69 6.17
C GLU A 173 -3.97 -11.56 7.14
N ASP A 174 -4.08 -12.21 8.30
CA ASP A 174 -3.08 -12.13 9.36
C ASP A 174 -1.85 -13.03 9.11
N ARG A 175 -2.04 -14.18 8.45
CA ARG A 175 -1.00 -15.17 8.24
C ARG A 175 -0.18 -14.84 7.00
N LEU A 176 1.13 -14.64 7.17
CA LEU A 176 2.03 -14.30 6.05
C LEU A 176 2.06 -15.39 4.96
N SER A 177 2.01 -16.67 5.36
CA SER A 177 1.98 -17.79 4.42
C SER A 177 0.73 -17.80 3.53
N VAL A 178 -0.43 -17.41 4.10
CA VAL A 178 -1.70 -17.32 3.37
C VAL A 178 -1.70 -16.08 2.50
N ARG A 179 -1.35 -14.92 3.06
CA ARG A 179 -1.25 -13.65 2.33
C ARG A 179 -0.36 -13.77 1.09
N THR A 180 0.80 -14.43 1.22
CA THR A 180 1.73 -14.65 0.11
C THR A 180 1.15 -15.54 -0.99
N LYS A 181 0.26 -16.48 -0.65
CA LYS A 181 -0.42 -17.33 -1.65
C LYS A 181 -1.57 -16.62 -2.38
N MET A 182 -2.09 -15.54 -1.81
CA MET A 182 -3.14 -14.72 -2.43
C MET A 182 -2.58 -13.74 -3.48
N LEU A 183 -1.27 -13.54 -3.50
CA LEU A 183 -0.54 -12.68 -4.43
C LEU A 183 -0.08 -13.46 -5.65
#